data_f828c24cb09091806a69e0e1d6336fa8
#
_entry.id   f828c24cb09091806a69e0e1d6336fa8
#
_cell.length_a   1.000
_cell.length_b   1.000
_cell.length_c   1.000
_cell.angle_alpha   90.00
_cell.angle_beta   90.00
_cell.angle_gamma   90.00
#
_symmetry.space_group_name_H-M   'P 1'
#
loop_
_entity.id
_entity.type
_entity.pdbx_description
1 polymer ?
#
loop_
_entity_poly.entity_id
_entity_poly.type
_entity_poly.pdbx_seq_one_letter_code
_entity_poly.pdbx_strand_id
1 'polypeptide(L)'
;MRTTRWMLIVLALFLVSGMALAQGGDTSALKPPKGYKVAIVVFEDLQCPDCARAEPLLKEAEKTYKIPLVRHDFPLPQHNWSFEAHILARYFDSKSKDMGEEWRHFVFTNQNSFTKDNLRGIAERFAAEHKTNVPFAIDPTGQFKNLVQADFQLGQRVGVQHTPTIYIVSNSQRSAPVVEVVDRTQMFQQIDQIIKQAGGTTESASAAPIKKPTRKPPIKKDAQ
;
A
#
# COMPACT_ATOMS: atom_id res chain seq x y z
N MET A 1 44.86 -15.92 46.78
CA MET A 1 44.32 -14.65 46.23
C MET A 1 44.37 -14.53 44.68
N ARG A 2 44.73 -15.59 43.93
CA ARG A 2 44.84 -15.55 42.44
C ARG A 2 43.59 -16.14 41.73
N THR A 3 42.76 -16.90 42.40
CA THR A 3 41.57 -17.57 41.84
C THR A 3 40.32 -16.68 41.72
N THR A 4 40.20 -15.64 42.55
CA THR A 4 39.04 -14.73 42.58
C THR A 4 39.04 -13.72 41.42
N ARG A 5 40.21 -13.39 40.85
CA ARG A 5 40.33 -12.46 39.70
C ARG A 5 39.86 -13.10 38.37
N TRP A 6 39.97 -14.38 38.22
CA TRP A 6 39.54 -15.10 37.01
C TRP A 6 38.03 -15.31 36.94
N MET A 7 37.36 -15.45 38.10
CA MET A 7 35.92 -15.58 38.17
C MET A 7 35.17 -14.29 37.77
N LEU A 8 35.74 -13.12 38.04
CA LEU A 8 35.12 -11.84 37.68
C LEU A 8 35.28 -11.52 36.20
N ILE A 9 36.30 -12.03 35.52
CA ILE A 9 36.46 -11.83 34.06
C ILE A 9 35.53 -12.73 33.27
N VAL A 10 35.20 -13.94 33.73
CA VAL A 10 34.24 -14.84 33.06
C VAL A 10 32.79 -14.35 33.22
N LEU A 11 32.45 -13.68 34.34
CA LEU A 11 31.10 -13.12 34.56
C LEU A 11 30.83 -11.89 33.72
N ALA A 12 31.88 -11.12 33.37
CA ALA A 12 31.73 -9.93 32.53
C ALA A 12 31.54 -10.24 31.04
N LEU A 13 31.92 -11.45 30.59
CA LEU A 13 31.77 -11.89 29.20
C LEU A 13 30.37 -12.44 28.86
N PHE A 14 29.54 -12.73 29.86
CA PHE A 14 28.16 -13.25 29.65
C PHE A 14 27.07 -12.19 29.59
N LEU A 15 27.40 -10.91 29.85
CA LEU A 15 26.42 -9.81 29.83
C LEU A 15 26.33 -9.05 28.49
N VAL A 16 27.08 -9.47 27.46
CA VAL A 16 26.96 -8.92 26.09
C VAL A 16 26.13 -9.81 25.19
N SER A 17 25.31 -10.71 25.76
CA SER A 17 24.41 -11.55 24.96
C SER A 17 23.08 -10.83 24.73
N GLY A 18 22.96 -10.28 23.52
CA GLY A 18 21.68 -10.27 22.82
C GLY A 18 20.75 -9.12 23.08
N MET A 19 21.16 -7.86 22.80
CA MET A 19 20.21 -7.00 22.11
C MET A 19 20.27 -7.36 20.63
N ALA A 20 19.61 -8.44 20.24
CA ALA A 20 19.10 -8.56 18.89
C ALA A 20 18.10 -7.42 18.73
N LEU A 21 18.56 -6.28 18.22
CA LEU A 21 17.69 -5.28 17.66
C LEU A 21 16.86 -6.02 16.62
N ALA A 22 15.59 -6.26 16.92
CA ALA A 22 14.63 -6.59 15.88
C ALA A 22 14.77 -5.45 14.86
N GLN A 23 15.44 -5.71 13.75
CA GLN A 23 15.54 -4.78 12.65
C GLN A 23 14.15 -4.74 12.02
N GLY A 24 13.22 -4.03 12.66
CA GLY A 24 11.99 -3.58 12.04
C GLY A 24 12.42 -2.71 10.85
N GLY A 25 11.93 -3.03 9.66
CA GLY A 25 12.21 -2.24 8.48
C GLY A 25 11.78 -0.78 8.66
N ASP A 26 12.32 0.11 7.85
CA ASP A 26 11.95 1.53 7.86
C ASP A 26 10.56 1.74 7.23
N THR A 27 9.55 1.84 8.08
CA THR A 27 8.16 2.10 7.67
C THR A 27 7.82 3.57 7.53
N SER A 28 8.77 4.49 7.70
CA SER A 28 8.54 5.95 7.67
C SER A 28 7.97 6.46 6.33
N ALA A 29 8.21 5.72 5.24
CA ALA A 29 7.67 6.03 3.91
C ALA A 29 6.19 5.65 3.76
N LEU A 30 5.65 4.78 4.63
CA LEU A 30 4.26 4.34 4.58
C LEU A 30 3.35 5.38 5.23
N LYS A 31 2.60 6.10 4.38
CA LYS A 31 1.71 7.19 4.84
C LYS A 31 0.38 7.13 4.10
N PRO A 32 -0.71 7.59 4.74
CA PRO A 32 -1.96 7.79 4.02
C PRO A 32 -1.78 8.78 2.86
N PRO A 33 -2.51 8.61 1.76
CA PRO A 33 -2.58 9.59 0.69
C PRO A 33 -3.09 10.95 1.21
N LYS A 34 -2.73 12.02 0.48
CA LYS A 34 -3.16 13.38 0.82
C LYS A 34 -4.69 13.46 0.98
N GLY A 35 -5.13 14.10 2.04
CA GLY A 35 -6.55 14.26 2.38
C GLY A 35 -7.10 13.18 3.31
N TYR A 36 -6.32 12.14 3.60
CA TYR A 36 -6.71 11.06 4.51
C TYR A 36 -5.80 10.99 5.73
N LYS A 37 -6.40 10.71 6.89
CA LYS A 37 -5.66 10.47 8.14
C LYS A 37 -5.25 9.01 8.30
N VAL A 38 -6.01 8.10 7.70
CA VAL A 38 -5.82 6.66 7.81
C VAL A 38 -5.93 6.03 6.43
N ALA A 39 -5.12 5.01 6.17
CA ALA A 39 -5.20 4.19 4.97
C ALA A 39 -4.79 2.74 5.29
N ILE A 40 -5.21 1.81 4.44
CA ILE A 40 -4.67 0.46 4.38
C ILE A 40 -3.57 0.46 3.33
N VAL A 41 -2.42 -0.10 3.65
CA VAL A 41 -1.31 -0.33 2.71
C VAL A 41 -1.10 -1.83 2.62
N VAL A 42 -1.04 -2.38 1.41
CA VAL A 42 -0.78 -3.79 1.19
C VAL A 42 0.39 -3.97 0.21
N PHE A 43 1.32 -4.84 0.58
CA PHE A 43 2.30 -5.41 -0.35
C PHE A 43 1.77 -6.77 -0.79
N GLU A 44 1.53 -6.91 -2.09
CA GLU A 44 0.83 -8.06 -2.63
C GLU A 44 1.51 -8.63 -3.88
N ASP A 45 1.26 -9.90 -4.11
CA ASP A 45 1.73 -10.64 -5.26
C ASP A 45 0.53 -11.24 -5.98
N LEU A 46 0.36 -10.90 -7.26
CA LEU A 46 -0.80 -11.33 -8.05
C LEU A 46 -0.87 -12.85 -8.28
N GLN A 47 0.22 -13.57 -8.08
CA GLN A 47 0.25 -15.04 -8.13
C GLN A 47 0.15 -15.69 -6.75
N CYS A 48 0.17 -14.92 -5.65
CA CYS A 48 0.10 -15.46 -4.31
C CYS A 48 -1.33 -15.87 -3.93
N PRO A 49 -1.61 -17.16 -3.60
CA PRO A 49 -2.95 -17.58 -3.22
C PRO A 49 -3.46 -16.94 -1.94
N ASP A 50 -2.55 -16.57 -1.02
CA ASP A 50 -2.95 -15.89 0.21
C ASP A 50 -3.36 -14.42 -0.04
N CYS A 51 -2.75 -13.76 -1.03
CA CYS A 51 -3.22 -12.45 -1.49
C CYS A 51 -4.64 -12.53 -2.07
N ALA A 52 -4.93 -13.55 -2.89
CA ALA A 52 -6.27 -13.77 -3.41
C ALA A 52 -7.29 -13.99 -2.28
N ARG A 53 -6.92 -14.71 -1.22
CA ARG A 53 -7.78 -14.89 -0.04
C ARG A 53 -7.97 -13.61 0.78
N ALA A 54 -6.99 -12.71 0.80
CA ALA A 54 -7.07 -11.44 1.51
C ALA A 54 -7.88 -10.38 0.77
N GLU A 55 -7.94 -10.44 -0.55
CA GLU A 55 -8.57 -9.44 -1.42
C GLU A 55 -10.00 -9.06 -1.02
N PRO A 56 -10.95 -10.01 -0.79
CA PRO A 56 -12.30 -9.65 -0.39
C PRO A 56 -12.35 -8.85 0.91
N LEU A 57 -11.52 -9.21 1.89
CA LEU A 57 -11.45 -8.55 3.19
C LEU A 57 -10.90 -7.12 3.06
N LEU A 58 -9.87 -6.92 2.24
CA LEU A 58 -9.29 -5.60 1.96
C LEU A 58 -10.30 -4.67 1.27
N LYS A 59 -11.01 -5.18 0.26
CA LYS A 59 -12.05 -4.42 -0.45
C LYS A 59 -13.25 -4.09 0.45
N GLU A 60 -13.64 -5.00 1.33
CA GLU A 60 -14.68 -4.73 2.31
C GLU A 60 -14.28 -3.65 3.31
N ALA A 61 -13.05 -3.68 3.81
CA ALA A 61 -12.53 -2.67 4.71
C ALA A 61 -12.44 -1.29 4.03
N GLU A 62 -11.88 -1.21 2.82
CA GLU A 62 -11.86 0.03 2.02
C GLU A 62 -13.26 0.64 1.90
N LYS A 63 -14.24 -0.16 1.50
CA LYS A 63 -15.63 0.26 1.31
C LYS A 63 -16.30 0.68 2.63
N THR A 64 -16.13 -0.10 3.69
CA THR A 64 -16.78 0.11 4.99
C THR A 64 -16.29 1.39 5.66
N TYR A 65 -14.99 1.58 5.69
CA TYR A 65 -14.37 2.72 6.38
C TYR A 65 -14.18 3.94 5.48
N LYS A 66 -14.35 3.79 4.17
CA LYS A 66 -14.09 4.86 3.17
C LYS A 66 -12.68 5.43 3.29
N ILE A 67 -11.71 4.55 3.56
CA ILE A 67 -10.29 4.86 3.62
C ILE A 67 -9.60 4.26 2.40
N PRO A 68 -8.51 4.87 1.90
CA PRO A 68 -7.78 4.35 0.75
C PRO A 68 -7.18 2.97 1.01
N LEU A 69 -7.27 2.09 0.01
CA LEU A 69 -6.46 0.90 -0.12
C LEU A 69 -5.29 1.21 -1.07
N VAL A 70 -4.09 1.31 -0.52
CA VAL A 70 -2.85 1.58 -1.27
C VAL A 70 -2.16 0.26 -1.52
N ARG A 71 -2.00 -0.08 -2.80
CA ARG A 71 -1.38 -1.34 -3.24
C ARG A 71 0.05 -1.10 -3.69
N HIS A 72 0.95 -1.94 -3.20
CA HIS A 72 2.34 -2.03 -3.64
C HIS A 72 2.61 -3.40 -4.24
N ASP A 73 3.20 -3.39 -5.43
CA ASP A 73 3.55 -4.60 -6.16
C ASP A 73 4.76 -5.27 -5.50
N PHE A 74 4.59 -6.53 -5.06
CA PHE A 74 5.64 -7.28 -4.42
C PHE A 74 5.74 -8.72 -4.99
N PRO A 75 6.08 -8.87 -6.29
CA PRO A 75 6.18 -10.17 -6.94
C PRO A 75 7.30 -11.00 -6.31
N LEU A 76 6.96 -12.18 -5.79
CA LEU A 76 7.91 -13.10 -5.18
C LEU A 76 8.71 -13.84 -6.26
N PRO A 77 10.02 -14.06 -6.07
CA PRO A 77 10.88 -14.66 -7.09
C PRO A 77 10.45 -16.06 -7.58
N GLN A 78 9.79 -16.84 -6.70
CA GLN A 78 9.28 -18.17 -7.04
C GLN A 78 7.99 -18.14 -7.87
N HIS A 79 7.33 -17.01 -8.03
CA HIS A 79 6.09 -16.83 -8.77
C HIS A 79 6.39 -16.40 -10.20
N ASN A 80 6.35 -17.36 -11.12
CA ASN A 80 6.94 -17.25 -12.47
C ASN A 80 6.20 -16.34 -13.45
N TRP A 81 4.95 -15.93 -13.17
CA TRP A 81 4.18 -14.99 -13.98
C TRP A 81 3.75 -13.71 -13.22
N SER A 82 4.02 -13.66 -11.92
CA SER A 82 3.58 -12.54 -11.07
C SER A 82 4.14 -11.19 -11.55
N PHE A 83 5.44 -11.12 -11.84
CA PHE A 83 6.08 -9.87 -12.25
C PHE A 83 5.46 -9.29 -13.52
N GLU A 84 5.17 -10.13 -14.52
CA GLU A 84 4.53 -9.71 -15.76
C GLU A 84 3.06 -9.32 -15.54
N ALA A 85 2.35 -10.00 -14.62
CA ALA A 85 0.98 -9.64 -14.24
C ALA A 85 0.91 -8.25 -13.57
N HIS A 86 1.90 -7.91 -12.75
CA HIS A 86 2.03 -6.57 -12.16
C HIS A 86 2.35 -5.50 -13.22
N ILE A 87 3.21 -5.79 -14.21
CA ILE A 87 3.43 -4.87 -15.34
C ILE A 87 2.11 -4.61 -16.09
N LEU A 88 1.31 -5.65 -16.33
CA LEU A 88 -0.02 -5.50 -16.92
C LEU A 88 -0.96 -4.68 -16.05
N ALA A 89 -0.93 -4.88 -14.71
CA ALA A 89 -1.70 -4.06 -13.78
C ALA A 89 -1.32 -2.58 -13.90
N ARG A 90 -0.04 -2.25 -13.95
CA ARG A 90 0.44 -0.87 -14.17
C ARG A 90 0.06 -0.32 -15.55
N TYR A 91 0.08 -1.17 -16.57
CA TYR A 91 -0.44 -0.79 -17.88
C TYR A 91 -1.93 -0.43 -17.82
N PHE A 92 -2.76 -1.24 -17.17
CA PHE A 92 -4.19 -0.95 -17.02
C PHE A 92 -4.43 0.26 -16.10
N ASP A 93 -3.65 0.46 -15.03
CA ASP A 93 -3.64 1.70 -14.22
C ASP A 93 -3.43 2.94 -15.08
N SER A 94 -2.59 2.85 -16.13
CA SER A 94 -2.33 3.96 -17.06
C SER A 94 -3.52 4.30 -17.95
N LYS A 95 -4.48 3.39 -18.12
CA LYS A 95 -5.74 3.64 -18.82
C LYS A 95 -6.77 4.31 -17.90
N SER A 96 -7.00 3.70 -16.76
CA SER A 96 -7.72 4.27 -15.62
C SER A 96 -7.36 3.49 -14.36
N LYS A 97 -7.45 4.15 -13.20
CA LYS A 97 -7.24 3.50 -11.91
C LYS A 97 -8.23 2.34 -11.71
N ASP A 98 -9.48 2.52 -12.11
CA ASP A 98 -10.52 1.50 -11.98
C ASP A 98 -10.18 0.27 -12.81
N MET A 99 -9.69 0.44 -14.06
CA MET A 99 -9.29 -0.68 -14.90
C MET A 99 -8.12 -1.47 -14.30
N GLY A 100 -7.16 -0.81 -13.69
CA GLY A 100 -6.07 -1.47 -12.98
C GLY A 100 -6.54 -2.26 -11.75
N GLU A 101 -7.51 -1.71 -11.00
CA GLU A 101 -8.15 -2.42 -9.88
C GLU A 101 -8.99 -3.62 -10.36
N GLU A 102 -9.74 -3.46 -11.45
CA GLU A 102 -10.52 -4.55 -12.06
C GLU A 102 -9.61 -5.66 -12.58
N TRP A 103 -8.46 -5.33 -13.18
CA TRP A 103 -7.47 -6.32 -13.59
C TRP A 103 -6.92 -7.11 -12.38
N ARG A 104 -6.54 -6.44 -11.29
CA ARG A 104 -6.06 -7.11 -10.08
C ARG A 104 -7.11 -8.04 -9.50
N HIS A 105 -8.35 -7.56 -9.39
CA HIS A 105 -9.47 -8.36 -8.93
C HIS A 105 -9.71 -9.58 -9.84
N PHE A 106 -9.69 -9.38 -11.16
CA PHE A 106 -9.85 -10.45 -12.14
C PHE A 106 -8.75 -11.52 -12.00
N VAL A 107 -7.48 -11.09 -11.83
CA VAL A 107 -6.36 -12.02 -11.61
C VAL A 107 -6.55 -12.80 -10.32
N PHE A 108 -6.86 -12.15 -9.19
CA PHE A 108 -7.07 -12.84 -7.92
C PHE A 108 -8.23 -13.83 -7.97
N THR A 109 -9.32 -13.48 -8.63
CA THR A 109 -10.49 -14.36 -8.74
C THR A 109 -10.22 -15.58 -9.61
N ASN A 110 -9.35 -15.46 -10.61
CA ASN A 110 -9.10 -16.49 -11.61
C ASN A 110 -7.68 -17.07 -11.57
N GLN A 111 -6.93 -16.91 -10.46
CA GLN A 111 -5.52 -17.26 -10.34
C GLN A 111 -5.16 -18.63 -10.90
N ASN A 112 -6.00 -19.64 -10.63
CA ASN A 112 -5.78 -21.03 -11.07
C ASN A 112 -5.81 -21.21 -12.59
N SER A 113 -6.34 -20.23 -13.33
CA SER A 113 -6.41 -20.26 -14.80
C SER A 113 -5.19 -19.62 -15.46
N PHE A 114 -4.32 -18.97 -14.70
CA PHE A 114 -3.16 -18.27 -15.21
C PHE A 114 -1.91 -19.15 -15.24
N THR A 115 -1.20 -19.05 -16.34
CA THR A 115 0.15 -19.59 -16.53
C THR A 115 1.02 -18.53 -17.19
N LYS A 116 2.34 -18.72 -17.17
CA LYS A 116 3.25 -17.84 -17.89
C LYS A 116 2.90 -17.74 -19.39
N ASP A 117 2.49 -18.85 -19.99
CA ASP A 117 2.26 -18.93 -21.43
C ASP A 117 0.94 -18.29 -21.87
N ASN A 118 -0.09 -18.30 -20.98
CA ASN A 118 -1.41 -17.78 -21.33
C ASN A 118 -1.73 -16.38 -20.79
N LEU A 119 -0.89 -15.84 -19.90
CA LEU A 119 -1.10 -14.54 -19.25
C LEU A 119 -1.40 -13.42 -20.25
N ARG A 120 -0.59 -13.32 -21.31
CA ARG A 120 -0.78 -12.31 -22.35
C ARG A 120 -2.15 -12.46 -23.05
N GLY A 121 -2.48 -13.66 -23.49
CA GLY A 121 -3.76 -13.91 -24.17
C GLY A 121 -4.98 -13.64 -23.28
N ILE A 122 -4.85 -13.88 -21.95
CA ILE A 122 -5.90 -13.53 -21.00
C ILE A 122 -5.99 -12.00 -20.86
N ALA A 123 -4.87 -11.28 -20.79
CA ALA A 123 -4.85 -9.83 -20.72
C ALA A 123 -5.45 -9.17 -21.97
N GLU A 124 -5.21 -9.73 -23.15
CA GLU A 124 -5.80 -9.26 -24.41
C GLU A 124 -7.32 -9.44 -24.43
N ARG A 125 -7.84 -10.56 -23.92
CA ARG A 125 -9.32 -10.77 -23.79
C ARG A 125 -9.91 -9.80 -22.77
N PHE A 126 -9.31 -9.67 -21.61
CA PHE A 126 -9.72 -8.69 -20.60
C PHE A 126 -9.78 -7.27 -21.19
N ALA A 127 -8.73 -6.86 -21.93
CA ALA A 127 -8.69 -5.55 -22.57
C ALA A 127 -9.83 -5.37 -23.59
N ALA A 128 -10.10 -6.40 -24.42
CA ALA A 128 -11.18 -6.36 -25.41
C ALA A 128 -12.56 -6.19 -24.75
N GLU A 129 -12.84 -6.87 -23.65
CA GLU A 129 -14.06 -6.73 -22.86
C GLU A 129 -14.23 -5.30 -22.32
N HIS A 130 -13.10 -4.62 -22.01
CA HIS A 130 -13.07 -3.23 -21.55
C HIS A 130 -12.87 -2.20 -22.67
N LYS A 131 -13.10 -2.59 -23.93
CA LYS A 131 -13.03 -1.73 -25.13
C LYS A 131 -11.67 -1.04 -25.28
N THR A 132 -10.61 -1.71 -24.89
CA THR A 132 -9.20 -1.31 -25.07
C THR A 132 -8.39 -2.44 -25.68
N ASN A 133 -7.09 -2.28 -25.82
CA ASN A 133 -6.21 -3.30 -26.35
C ASN A 133 -4.90 -3.37 -25.60
N VAL A 134 -4.25 -4.50 -25.62
CA VAL A 134 -2.88 -4.67 -25.14
C VAL A 134 -1.93 -4.52 -26.35
N PRO A 135 -1.02 -3.53 -26.36
CA PRO A 135 -0.10 -3.34 -27.47
C PRO A 135 0.90 -4.49 -27.58
N PHE A 136 1.54 -4.67 -28.75
CA PHE A 136 2.58 -5.68 -28.93
C PHE A 136 3.69 -5.54 -27.89
N ALA A 137 4.24 -4.35 -27.70
CA ALA A 137 5.15 -4.02 -26.62
C ALA A 137 4.39 -3.26 -25.52
N ILE A 138 4.16 -3.91 -24.37
CA ILE A 138 3.40 -3.33 -23.25
C ILE A 138 4.18 -2.20 -22.57
N ASP A 139 5.47 -2.39 -22.42
CA ASP A 139 6.36 -1.49 -21.68
C ASP A 139 7.68 -1.24 -22.41
N PRO A 140 7.64 -0.58 -23.60
CA PRO A 140 8.83 -0.40 -24.44
C PRO A 140 9.90 0.48 -23.79
N THR A 141 9.52 1.33 -22.84
CA THR A 141 10.43 2.24 -22.12
C THR A 141 10.85 1.71 -20.75
N GLY A 142 10.28 0.61 -20.28
CA GLY A 142 10.50 0.07 -18.95
C GLY A 142 9.80 0.87 -17.83
N GLN A 143 8.86 1.78 -18.16
CA GLN A 143 8.18 2.62 -17.18
C GLN A 143 7.41 1.79 -16.15
N PHE A 144 6.59 0.84 -16.59
CA PHE A 144 5.78 0.01 -15.69
C PHE A 144 6.66 -0.96 -14.88
N LYS A 145 7.67 -1.54 -15.53
CA LYS A 145 8.70 -2.34 -14.86
C LYS A 145 9.36 -1.56 -13.72
N ASN A 146 9.72 -0.30 -13.97
CA ASN A 146 10.36 0.54 -12.95
C ASN A 146 9.41 0.84 -11.77
N LEU A 147 8.10 1.00 -12.01
CA LEU A 147 7.10 1.16 -10.94
C LEU A 147 7.00 -0.09 -10.07
N VAL A 148 6.90 -1.28 -10.68
CA VAL A 148 6.89 -2.56 -9.95
C VAL A 148 8.18 -2.74 -9.15
N GLN A 149 9.33 -2.42 -9.74
CA GLN A 149 10.63 -2.51 -9.04
C GLN A 149 10.74 -1.51 -7.89
N ALA A 150 10.21 -0.30 -8.03
CA ALA A 150 10.21 0.70 -6.97
C ALA A 150 9.37 0.25 -5.77
N ASP A 151 8.20 -0.34 -6.01
CA ASP A 151 7.36 -0.91 -4.96
C ASP A 151 8.03 -2.11 -4.28
N PHE A 152 8.63 -3.01 -5.05
CA PHE A 152 9.39 -4.13 -4.52
C PHE A 152 10.54 -3.65 -3.61
N GLN A 153 11.31 -2.66 -4.06
CA GLN A 153 12.38 -2.06 -3.25
C GLN A 153 11.83 -1.36 -1.99
N LEU A 154 10.67 -0.70 -2.08
CA LEU A 154 10.00 -0.15 -0.90
C LEU A 154 9.67 -1.26 0.08
N GLY A 155 9.06 -2.36 -0.38
CA GLY A 155 8.76 -3.52 0.45
C GLY A 155 10.00 -4.09 1.14
N GLN A 156 11.13 -4.20 0.43
CA GLN A 156 12.40 -4.63 1.04
C GLN A 156 12.86 -3.67 2.14
N ARG A 157 12.79 -2.35 1.92
CA ARG A 157 13.18 -1.35 2.94
C ARG A 157 12.30 -1.40 4.18
N VAL A 158 10.99 -1.60 4.02
CA VAL A 158 10.07 -1.71 5.16
C VAL A 158 10.07 -3.09 5.82
N GLY A 159 10.85 -4.04 5.28
CA GLY A 159 11.06 -5.35 5.90
C GLY A 159 10.01 -6.41 5.53
N VAL A 160 9.30 -6.25 4.40
CA VAL A 160 8.34 -7.25 3.92
C VAL A 160 9.03 -8.58 3.65
N GLN A 161 8.56 -9.66 4.30
CA GLN A 161 9.11 -11.01 4.19
C GLN A 161 8.16 -11.98 3.47
N HIS A 162 6.88 -11.65 3.37
CA HIS A 162 5.84 -12.49 2.76
C HIS A 162 4.74 -11.63 2.16
N THR A 163 3.88 -12.24 1.35
CA THR A 163 2.68 -11.60 0.81
C THR A 163 1.43 -12.40 1.18
N PRO A 164 0.32 -11.70 1.47
CA PRO A 164 0.24 -10.27 1.64
C PRO A 164 0.87 -9.80 2.96
N THR A 165 1.56 -8.66 2.95
CA THR A 165 1.88 -7.92 4.17
C THR A 165 0.99 -6.68 4.19
N ILE A 166 0.20 -6.51 5.25
CA ILE A 166 -0.84 -5.49 5.36
C ILE A 166 -0.49 -4.56 6.51
N TYR A 167 -0.55 -3.26 6.26
CA TYR A 167 -0.37 -2.22 7.27
C TYR A 167 -1.59 -1.31 7.33
N ILE A 168 -1.98 -0.89 8.54
CA ILE A 168 -2.85 0.25 8.76
C ILE A 168 -1.93 1.42 9.08
N VAL A 169 -1.99 2.46 8.28
CA VAL A 169 -1.12 3.62 8.39
C VAL A 169 -1.90 4.86 8.80
N SER A 170 -1.28 5.73 9.61
CA SER A 170 -1.87 6.99 10.04
C SER A 170 -0.85 8.13 10.02
N ASN A 171 -1.31 9.33 9.64
CA ASN A 171 -0.51 10.56 9.75
C ASN A 171 -0.84 11.37 11.01
N SER A 172 -1.72 10.84 11.88
CA SER A 172 -2.10 11.50 13.14
C SER A 172 -1.05 11.25 14.21
N GLN A 173 -0.64 12.32 14.89
CA GLN A 173 0.25 12.22 16.05
C GLN A 173 -0.38 11.55 17.28
N ARG A 174 -1.69 11.31 17.24
CA ARG A 174 -2.46 10.69 18.35
C ARG A 174 -2.59 9.17 18.21
N SER A 175 -2.17 8.60 17.07
CA SER A 175 -2.23 7.16 16.79
C SER A 175 -0.86 6.63 16.42
N ALA A 176 -0.68 5.31 16.51
CA ALA A 176 0.49 4.66 15.96
C ALA A 176 0.60 5.00 14.45
N PRO A 177 1.78 5.39 13.95
CA PRO A 177 1.93 5.78 12.54
C PRO A 177 1.76 4.59 11.60
N VAL A 178 2.14 3.38 12.03
CA VAL A 178 2.05 2.14 11.26
C VAL A 178 1.74 0.99 12.21
N VAL A 179 0.75 0.18 11.84
CA VAL A 179 0.38 -1.06 12.54
C VAL A 179 0.33 -2.18 11.51
N GLU A 180 1.13 -3.21 11.69
CA GLU A 180 1.06 -4.41 10.85
C GLU A 180 -0.12 -5.30 11.28
N VAL A 181 -0.88 -5.76 10.30
CA VAL A 181 -2.00 -6.68 10.51
C VAL A 181 -1.47 -8.11 10.42
N VAL A 182 -1.02 -8.64 11.54
CA VAL A 182 -0.51 -10.02 11.64
C VAL A 182 -1.67 -11.02 11.60
N ASP A 183 -2.75 -10.73 12.33
CA ASP A 183 -3.99 -11.51 12.32
C ASP A 183 -5.09 -10.74 11.60
N ARG A 184 -5.45 -11.21 10.40
CA ARG A 184 -6.49 -10.57 9.57
C ARG A 184 -7.88 -10.58 10.21
N THR A 185 -8.16 -11.48 11.15
CA THR A 185 -9.43 -11.48 11.89
C THR A 185 -9.58 -10.26 12.79
N GLN A 186 -8.47 -9.64 13.17
CA GLN A 186 -8.41 -8.43 13.99
C GLN A 186 -8.37 -7.13 13.19
N MET A 187 -8.28 -7.21 11.84
CA MET A 187 -8.04 -6.04 11.00
C MET A 187 -9.09 -4.94 11.18
N PHE A 188 -10.37 -5.29 11.19
CA PHE A 188 -11.45 -4.30 11.38
C PHE A 188 -11.37 -3.62 12.75
N GLN A 189 -11.13 -4.39 13.81
CA GLN A 189 -10.95 -3.84 15.16
C GLN A 189 -9.74 -2.89 15.24
N GLN A 190 -8.64 -3.24 14.59
CA GLN A 190 -7.45 -2.39 14.52
C GLN A 190 -7.73 -1.10 13.74
N ILE A 191 -8.47 -1.16 12.62
CA ILE A 191 -8.88 0.01 11.87
C ILE A 191 -9.76 0.92 12.73
N ASP A 192 -10.77 0.38 13.44
CA ASP A 192 -11.63 1.13 14.34
C ASP A 192 -10.81 1.88 15.41
N GLN A 193 -9.85 1.19 16.00
CA GLN A 193 -8.99 1.76 17.04
C GLN A 193 -8.13 2.91 16.47
N ILE A 194 -7.51 2.72 15.31
CA ILE A 194 -6.67 3.74 14.68
C ILE A 194 -7.50 4.95 14.25
N ILE A 195 -8.67 4.75 13.64
CA ILE A 195 -9.59 5.83 13.26
C ILE A 195 -10.02 6.64 14.48
N LYS A 196 -10.38 5.97 15.59
CA LYS A 196 -10.77 6.63 16.84
C LYS A 196 -9.62 7.47 17.39
N GLN A 197 -8.40 6.95 17.42
CA GLN A 197 -7.21 7.68 17.88
C GLN A 197 -6.87 8.85 16.96
N ALA A 198 -6.99 8.67 15.65
CA ALA A 198 -6.73 9.71 14.65
C ALA A 198 -7.80 10.83 14.63
N GLY A 199 -8.95 10.59 15.27
CA GLY A 199 -10.06 11.56 15.26
C GLY A 199 -10.74 11.66 13.89
N GLY A 200 -10.88 10.54 13.18
CA GLY A 200 -11.56 10.42 11.90
C GLY A 200 -10.67 9.85 10.79
N THR A 201 -11.27 9.66 9.60
CA THR A 201 -10.63 9.04 8.44
C THR A 201 -9.98 10.04 7.49
N THR A 202 -10.48 11.29 7.47
CA THR A 202 -10.02 12.34 6.55
C THR A 202 -9.43 13.52 7.29
N GLU A 203 -8.51 14.24 6.64
CA GLU A 203 -8.10 15.57 7.07
C GLU A 203 -9.30 16.50 6.88
N SER A 204 -9.77 17.12 7.96
CA SER A 204 -10.73 18.22 7.81
C SER A 204 -10.11 19.24 6.85
N ALA A 205 -10.78 19.56 5.76
CA ALA A 205 -10.40 20.70 4.95
C ALA A 205 -10.36 21.88 5.93
N SER A 206 -9.19 22.41 6.22
CA SER A 206 -9.03 23.69 6.91
C SER A 206 -9.91 24.66 6.15
N ALA A 207 -10.98 25.12 6.78
CA ALA A 207 -11.90 26.09 6.17
C ALA A 207 -11.05 27.25 5.69
N ALA A 208 -10.80 27.31 4.39
CA ALA A 208 -10.19 28.49 3.79
C ALA A 208 -11.05 29.68 4.21
N PRO A 209 -10.50 30.75 4.78
CA PRO A 209 -11.30 31.88 5.22
C PRO A 209 -12.11 32.37 4.01
N ILE A 210 -13.43 32.31 4.13
CA ILE A 210 -14.36 32.84 3.12
C ILE A 210 -14.00 34.30 2.98
N LYS A 211 -13.33 34.68 1.86
CA LYS A 211 -13.13 36.08 1.50
C LYS A 211 -14.52 36.70 1.37
N LYS A 212 -14.93 37.50 2.38
CA LYS A 212 -16.13 38.33 2.27
C LYS A 212 -16.06 39.11 1.00
N PRO A 213 -17.11 39.14 0.15
CA PRO A 213 -17.13 39.97 -1.03
C PRO A 213 -16.97 41.43 -0.61
N THR A 214 -15.91 42.07 -1.09
CA THR A 214 -15.71 43.50 -0.89
C THR A 214 -16.85 44.22 -1.60
N ARG A 215 -17.71 44.88 -0.83
CA ARG A 215 -18.76 45.74 -1.32
C ARG A 215 -18.12 46.81 -2.19
N LYS A 216 -18.44 46.85 -3.49
CA LYS A 216 -18.09 47.95 -4.37
C LYS A 216 -18.69 49.25 -3.78
N PRO A 217 -17.92 50.34 -3.70
CA PRO A 217 -18.47 51.62 -3.30
C PRO A 217 -19.53 52.10 -4.32
N PRO A 218 -20.57 52.87 -3.87
CA PRO A 218 -21.63 53.31 -4.74
C PRO A 218 -21.07 54.28 -5.79
N ILE A 219 -21.47 54.10 -7.04
CA ILE A 219 -21.17 54.98 -8.17
C ILE A 219 -21.87 56.31 -7.87
N LYS A 220 -21.11 57.41 -7.72
CA LYS A 220 -21.65 58.75 -7.70
C LYS A 220 -22.26 59.05 -9.09
N LYS A 221 -23.55 59.28 -9.13
CA LYS A 221 -24.22 59.91 -10.27
C LYS A 221 -23.86 61.35 -10.21
N ASP A 222 -23.04 61.82 -11.17
CA ASP A 222 -22.87 63.26 -11.42
C ASP A 222 -24.15 63.79 -12.08
N ALA A 223 -24.66 64.84 -11.45
CA ALA A 223 -25.80 65.56 -11.94
C ALA A 223 -25.40 66.54 -13.08
N GLN A 224 -26.13 66.51 -14.16
CA GLN A 224 -26.43 67.65 -15.00
C GLN A 224 -27.89 67.59 -15.42
#